data_e26dedc1f727673531f529382e29d2fa
#
_entry.id   e26dedc1f727673531f529382e29d2fa
#
_cell.length_a   1.000
_cell.length_b   1.000
_cell.length_c   1.000
_cell.angle_alpha   90.00
_cell.angle_beta   90.00
_cell.angle_gamma   90.00
#
_symmetry.space_group_name_H-M   'P 1'
#
loop_
_entity.id
_entity.type
_entity.pdbx_description
1 polymer ?
#
loop_
_entity_poly.entity_id
_entity_poly.type
_entity_poly.pdbx_seq_one_letter_code
_entity_poly.pdbx_strand_id
1 'polypeptide(L)'
;MVVRKGTSIWLILLIAASVLTLAAASAPALAKECYAPDAVSQARAFSRAVITEGGKTLWLGGQTGSPEKNFEGQARDIFAALDKTIKANGGSGIKDMVTMTVFIVDVRNGDRLTEIRKEIFGDCFPASALITVTGLARSGLLIEIQGIAVIEGK
;
A
#
# COMPACT_ATOMS: atom_id res chain seq x y z
N MET A 1 -61.70 49.61 -46.75
CA MET A 1 -60.25 49.75 -46.59
C MET A 1 -59.92 49.09 -45.25
N VAL A 2 -59.52 47.82 -45.30
CA VAL A 2 -59.29 47.00 -44.10
C VAL A 2 -57.80 46.67 -44.01
N VAL A 3 -57.19 47.20 -42.98
CA VAL A 3 -55.78 46.94 -42.65
C VAL A 3 -55.70 45.68 -41.83
N ARG A 4 -55.10 44.62 -42.38
CA ARG A 4 -54.79 43.39 -41.65
C ARG A 4 -53.45 43.55 -40.86
N LYS A 5 -53.54 43.43 -39.56
CA LYS A 5 -52.38 43.33 -38.69
C LYS A 5 -51.80 41.94 -38.82
N GLY A 6 -50.51 41.81 -39.21
CA GLY A 6 -49.74 40.57 -39.17
C GLY A 6 -49.22 40.33 -37.80
N THR A 7 -49.54 39.19 -37.21
CA THR A 7 -48.97 38.68 -35.96
C THR A 7 -47.73 37.82 -36.27
N SER A 8 -46.59 38.38 -36.01
CA SER A 8 -45.32 37.60 -36.03
C SER A 8 -45.23 36.67 -34.85
N ILE A 9 -45.27 35.38 -35.14
CA ILE A 9 -45.03 34.33 -34.14
C ILE A 9 -43.55 34.11 -34.06
N TRP A 10 -42.93 34.58 -32.95
CA TRP A 10 -41.57 34.25 -32.61
C TRP A 10 -41.51 32.81 -32.05
N LEU A 11 -40.94 31.91 -32.85
CA LEU A 11 -40.68 30.54 -32.46
C LEU A 11 -39.45 30.53 -31.53
N ILE A 12 -39.64 30.41 -30.22
CA ILE A 12 -38.56 30.26 -29.24
C ILE A 12 -38.14 28.79 -29.25
N LEU A 13 -37.01 28.52 -29.91
CA LEU A 13 -36.34 27.24 -29.85
C LEU A 13 -35.62 27.13 -28.49
N LEU A 14 -36.22 26.42 -27.55
CA LEU A 14 -35.55 25.97 -26.30
C LEU A 14 -34.60 24.82 -26.66
N ILE A 15 -33.33 25.10 -26.79
CA ILE A 15 -32.27 24.08 -26.84
C ILE A 15 -32.05 23.63 -25.40
N ALA A 16 -32.63 22.49 -25.02
CA ALA A 16 -32.30 21.81 -23.78
C ALA A 16 -30.90 21.18 -23.92
N ALA A 17 -29.87 21.86 -23.40
CA ALA A 17 -28.55 21.31 -23.27
C ALA A 17 -28.58 20.25 -22.17
N SER A 18 -28.70 18.97 -22.54
CA SER A 18 -28.52 17.84 -21.64
C SER A 18 -27.05 17.77 -21.26
N VAL A 19 -26.70 18.30 -20.07
CA VAL A 19 -25.40 18.08 -19.43
C VAL A 19 -25.35 16.63 -18.97
N LEU A 20 -24.76 15.78 -19.81
CA LEU A 20 -24.44 14.41 -19.44
C LEU A 20 -23.28 14.47 -18.42
N THR A 21 -23.61 14.49 -17.12
CA THR A 21 -22.60 14.32 -16.06
C THR A 21 -22.08 12.89 -16.12
N LEU A 22 -20.94 12.73 -16.76
CA LEU A 22 -20.17 11.48 -16.70
C LEU A 22 -19.70 11.32 -15.25
N ALA A 23 -20.45 10.57 -14.46
CA ALA A 23 -19.98 10.15 -13.14
C ALA A 23 -18.73 9.31 -13.39
N ALA A 24 -17.56 9.86 -13.10
CA ALA A 24 -16.34 9.08 -13.04
C ALA A 24 -16.55 8.01 -11.99
N ALA A 25 -16.79 6.77 -12.43
CA ALA A 25 -16.78 5.62 -11.53
C ALA A 25 -15.38 5.58 -10.93
N SER A 26 -15.27 5.91 -9.64
CA SER A 26 -14.02 5.69 -8.90
C SER A 26 -13.72 4.20 -9.02
N ALA A 27 -12.52 3.86 -9.51
CA ALA A 27 -12.07 2.48 -9.50
C ALA A 27 -12.25 1.96 -8.05
N PRO A 28 -12.74 0.73 -7.86
CA PRO A 28 -12.87 0.18 -6.53
C PRO A 28 -11.50 0.20 -5.87
N ALA A 29 -11.44 0.73 -4.66
CA ALA A 29 -10.21 0.69 -3.86
C ALA A 29 -9.73 -0.77 -3.81
N LEU A 30 -8.42 -0.98 -3.91
CA LEU A 30 -7.82 -2.31 -3.86
C LEU A 30 -8.30 -3.05 -2.60
N ALA A 31 -9.12 -4.08 -2.80
CA ALA A 31 -9.56 -4.90 -1.68
C ALA A 31 -8.37 -5.74 -1.19
N LYS A 32 -7.98 -5.51 0.07
CA LYS A 32 -6.92 -6.25 0.75
C LYS A 32 -7.48 -6.86 2.02
N GLU A 33 -7.41 -8.18 2.13
CA GLU A 33 -7.82 -8.94 3.31
C GLU A 33 -6.61 -9.62 3.94
N CYS A 34 -6.43 -9.39 5.25
CA CYS A 34 -5.33 -9.95 6.02
C CYS A 34 -5.83 -11.12 6.86
N TYR A 35 -5.42 -12.33 6.52
CA TYR A 35 -5.83 -13.54 7.21
C TYR A 35 -4.86 -13.86 8.36
N ALA A 36 -5.23 -13.49 9.58
CA ALA A 36 -4.49 -13.74 10.82
C ALA A 36 -5.42 -14.36 11.89
N PRO A 37 -5.82 -15.65 11.73
CA PRO A 37 -6.93 -16.24 12.47
C PRO A 37 -6.57 -16.67 13.89
N ASP A 38 -5.30 -16.75 14.24
CA ASP A 38 -4.82 -17.32 15.49
C ASP A 38 -4.07 -16.31 16.38
N ALA A 39 -4.05 -16.57 17.68
CA ALA A 39 -3.40 -15.70 18.66
C ALA A 39 -1.90 -15.50 18.39
N VAL A 40 -1.23 -16.47 17.77
CA VAL A 40 0.21 -16.38 17.47
C VAL A 40 0.44 -15.37 16.35
N SER A 41 -0.31 -15.46 15.26
CA SER A 41 -0.20 -14.51 14.14
C SER A 41 -0.50 -13.07 14.60
N GLN A 42 -1.53 -12.88 15.43
CA GLN A 42 -1.87 -11.59 16.02
C GLN A 42 -0.74 -11.08 16.95
N ALA A 43 -0.30 -11.91 17.90
CA ALA A 43 0.74 -11.53 18.86
C ALA A 43 2.07 -11.20 18.18
N ARG A 44 2.42 -11.91 17.12
CA ARG A 44 3.69 -11.76 16.37
C ARG A 44 3.61 -10.80 15.21
N ALA A 45 2.48 -10.12 14.98
CA ALA A 45 2.26 -9.10 13.95
C ALA A 45 2.58 -9.61 12.52
N PHE A 46 1.97 -10.73 12.12
CA PHE A 46 2.00 -11.23 10.75
C PHE A 46 0.67 -11.85 10.35
N SER A 47 0.38 -11.85 9.06
CA SER A 47 -0.74 -12.62 8.50
C SER A 47 -0.25 -13.98 8.00
N ARG A 48 -1.10 -15.01 8.12
CA ARG A 48 -0.87 -16.33 7.49
C ARG A 48 -1.00 -16.25 5.98
N ALA A 49 -1.91 -15.38 5.51
CA ALA A 49 -2.12 -15.07 4.11
C ALA A 49 -2.61 -13.63 3.97
N VAL A 50 -2.45 -13.06 2.78
CA VAL A 50 -3.08 -11.82 2.36
C VAL A 50 -3.75 -12.08 1.03
N ILE A 51 -5.03 -11.72 0.92
CA ILE A 51 -5.81 -11.83 -0.31
C ILE A 51 -5.91 -10.42 -0.90
N THR A 52 -5.73 -10.31 -2.21
CA THR A 52 -5.92 -9.06 -2.95
C THR A 52 -6.71 -9.32 -4.22
N GLU A 53 -7.55 -8.37 -4.61
CA GLU A 53 -8.28 -8.41 -5.86
C GLU A 53 -7.81 -7.26 -6.76
N GLY A 54 -7.27 -7.61 -7.94
CA GLY A 54 -6.75 -6.63 -8.89
C GLY A 54 -5.45 -5.96 -8.47
N GLY A 55 -5.19 -4.79 -9.03
CA GLY A 55 -3.99 -3.99 -8.76
C GLY A 55 -2.76 -4.40 -9.56
N LYS A 56 -1.69 -3.60 -9.41
CA LYS A 56 -0.36 -3.88 -9.97
C LYS A 56 0.53 -4.46 -8.89
N THR A 57 1.24 -5.51 -9.22
CA THR A 57 2.25 -6.10 -8.34
C THR A 57 3.55 -5.31 -8.44
N LEU A 58 4.05 -4.84 -7.30
CA LEU A 58 5.33 -4.18 -7.15
C LEU A 58 6.28 -5.09 -6.37
N TRP A 59 7.32 -5.56 -7.04
CA TRP A 59 8.36 -6.39 -6.44
C TRP A 59 9.42 -5.49 -5.80
N LEU A 60 9.61 -5.63 -4.49
CA LEU A 60 10.51 -4.81 -3.69
C LEU A 60 11.77 -5.62 -3.39
N GLY A 61 12.90 -5.14 -3.88
CA GLY A 61 14.21 -5.72 -3.56
C GLY A 61 14.57 -5.55 -2.09
N GLY A 62 15.58 -6.30 -1.61
CA GLY A 62 16.07 -6.22 -0.24
C GLY A 62 16.52 -4.79 0.10
N GLN A 63 16.03 -4.28 1.20
CA GLN A 63 16.41 -2.98 1.77
C GLN A 63 17.15 -3.20 3.07
N THR A 64 18.19 -2.43 3.28
CA THR A 64 19.00 -2.41 4.51
C THR A 64 19.05 -1.01 5.09
N GLY A 65 19.20 -0.91 6.41
CA GLY A 65 19.39 0.38 7.09
C GLY A 65 20.84 0.86 7.10
N SER A 66 21.09 1.97 7.81
CA SER A 66 22.44 2.48 8.05
C SER A 66 23.19 1.57 9.04
N PRO A 67 24.38 1.04 8.68
CA PRO A 67 25.13 0.11 9.51
C PRO A 67 25.61 0.71 10.84
N GLU A 68 25.66 2.04 10.98
CA GLU A 68 26.03 2.73 12.22
C GLU A 68 24.89 2.78 13.25
N LYS A 69 23.67 2.47 12.84
CA LYS A 69 22.49 2.45 13.72
C LYS A 69 22.34 1.09 14.41
N ASN A 70 21.68 1.11 15.57
CA ASN A 70 21.23 -0.10 16.23
C ASN A 70 20.11 -0.78 15.40
N PHE A 71 19.70 -1.98 15.84
CA PHE A 71 18.67 -2.77 15.15
C PHE A 71 17.38 -1.99 14.87
N GLU A 72 16.85 -1.29 15.87
CA GLU A 72 15.62 -0.51 15.71
C GLU A 72 15.78 0.60 14.68
N GLY A 73 16.90 1.33 14.75
CA GLY A 73 17.18 2.39 13.79
C GLY A 73 17.27 1.86 12.36
N GLN A 74 17.93 0.71 12.17
CA GLN A 74 18.00 0.05 10.87
C GLN A 74 16.62 -0.41 10.39
N ALA A 75 15.82 -1.04 11.25
CA ALA A 75 14.48 -1.49 10.90
C ALA A 75 13.57 -0.32 10.46
N ARG A 76 13.61 0.80 11.19
CA ARG A 76 12.82 1.99 10.84
C ARG A 76 13.27 2.64 9.53
N ASP A 77 14.57 2.70 9.27
CA ASP A 77 15.12 3.18 7.99
C ASP A 77 14.61 2.34 6.82
N ILE A 78 14.60 1.02 6.98
CA ILE A 78 14.11 0.09 5.96
C ILE A 78 12.63 0.32 5.67
N PHE A 79 11.78 0.37 6.70
CA PHE A 79 10.36 0.60 6.49
C PHE A 79 10.08 1.96 5.86
N ALA A 80 10.84 3.00 6.21
CA ALA A 80 10.73 4.31 5.57
C ALA A 80 11.17 4.28 4.09
N ALA A 81 12.22 3.52 3.76
CA ALA A 81 12.68 3.36 2.39
C ALA A 81 11.67 2.58 1.53
N LEU A 82 11.08 1.51 2.08
CA LEU A 82 10.02 0.74 1.43
C LEU A 82 8.77 1.62 1.19
N ASP A 83 8.32 2.37 2.19
CA ASP A 83 7.22 3.32 2.08
C ASP A 83 7.43 4.33 0.96
N LYS A 84 8.62 4.95 0.93
CA LYS A 84 9.02 5.90 -0.12
C LYS A 84 9.03 5.25 -1.51
N THR A 85 9.54 4.03 -1.62
CA THR A 85 9.60 3.30 -2.89
C THR A 85 8.22 2.97 -3.40
N ILE A 86 7.32 2.51 -2.54
CA ILE A 86 5.93 2.20 -2.89
C ILE A 86 5.21 3.46 -3.39
N LYS A 87 5.32 4.59 -2.66
CA LYS A 87 4.73 5.87 -3.05
C LYS A 87 5.27 6.40 -4.37
N ALA A 88 6.58 6.27 -4.61
CA ALA A 88 7.22 6.70 -5.86
C ALA A 88 6.71 5.91 -7.08
N ASN A 89 6.17 4.70 -6.89
CA ASN A 89 5.60 3.86 -7.93
C ASN A 89 4.07 3.90 -7.99
N GLY A 90 3.44 4.86 -7.30
CA GLY A 90 2.00 5.12 -7.37
C GLY A 90 1.16 4.41 -6.32
N GLY A 91 1.78 3.77 -5.34
CA GLY A 91 1.09 3.20 -4.18
C GLY A 91 0.77 4.24 -3.10
N SER A 92 -0.02 3.83 -2.11
CA SER A 92 -0.40 4.66 -0.95
C SER A 92 0.68 4.68 0.14
N GLY A 93 1.57 3.68 0.13
CA GLY A 93 2.68 3.56 1.05
C GLY A 93 2.86 2.15 1.61
N ILE A 94 3.53 2.06 2.77
CA ILE A 94 3.96 0.78 3.37
C ILE A 94 2.80 -0.19 3.61
N LYS A 95 1.58 0.30 3.81
CA LYS A 95 0.39 -0.53 4.01
C LYS A 95 -0.05 -1.30 2.76
N ASP A 96 0.46 -0.96 1.60
CA ASP A 96 0.22 -1.71 0.37
C ASP A 96 1.04 -3.01 0.30
N MET A 97 1.99 -3.23 1.21
CA MET A 97 2.72 -4.49 1.29
C MET A 97 1.77 -5.66 1.59
N VAL A 98 1.88 -6.72 0.81
CA VAL A 98 1.09 -7.95 0.97
C VAL A 98 1.93 -9.10 1.52
N THR A 99 3.23 -9.11 1.23
CA THR A 99 4.16 -10.07 1.83
C THR A 99 5.52 -9.46 2.08
N MET A 100 6.26 -10.00 3.04
CA MET A 100 7.66 -9.67 3.27
C MET A 100 8.44 -10.86 3.82
N THR A 101 9.71 -10.93 3.45
CA THR A 101 10.70 -11.78 4.11
C THR A 101 11.67 -10.88 4.85
N VAL A 102 11.86 -11.17 6.13
CA VAL A 102 12.75 -10.42 7.01
C VAL A 102 13.91 -11.31 7.40
N PHE A 103 15.13 -10.87 7.13
CA PHE A 103 16.37 -11.50 7.51
C PHE A 103 16.99 -10.73 8.68
N ILE A 104 17.31 -11.40 9.77
CA ILE A 104 17.98 -10.81 10.93
C ILE A 104 19.21 -11.63 11.29
N VAL A 105 20.24 -10.98 11.82
CA VAL A 105 21.48 -11.67 12.25
C VAL A 105 21.43 -12.16 13.70
N ASP A 106 20.44 -11.69 14.48
CA ASP A 106 20.27 -12.09 15.88
C ASP A 106 18.78 -12.30 16.20
N VAL A 107 18.42 -13.54 16.54
CA VAL A 107 17.03 -13.93 16.85
C VAL A 107 16.44 -13.14 18.02
N ARG A 108 17.27 -12.63 18.94
CA ARG A 108 16.83 -11.83 20.10
C ARG A 108 16.13 -10.53 19.69
N ASN A 109 16.38 -10.04 18.49
CA ASN A 109 15.70 -8.85 17.94
C ASN A 109 14.26 -9.12 17.46
N GLY A 110 13.79 -10.37 17.46
CA GLY A 110 12.48 -10.75 16.93
C GLY A 110 11.31 -10.07 17.64
N ASP A 111 11.39 -9.88 18.96
CA ASP A 111 10.33 -9.24 19.74
C ASP A 111 10.27 -7.73 19.42
N ARG A 112 11.43 -7.07 19.37
CA ARG A 112 11.49 -5.64 19.00
C ARG A 112 10.96 -5.40 17.59
N LEU A 113 11.30 -6.27 16.64
CA LEU A 113 10.73 -6.19 15.29
C LEU A 113 9.20 -6.32 15.29
N THR A 114 8.67 -7.22 16.14
CA THR A 114 7.22 -7.41 16.29
C THR A 114 6.53 -6.13 16.74
N GLU A 115 7.10 -5.43 17.73
CA GLU A 115 6.57 -4.13 18.20
C GLU A 115 6.59 -3.08 17.10
N ILE A 116 7.70 -2.95 16.38
CA ILE A 116 7.83 -2.01 15.27
C ILE A 116 6.80 -2.30 14.17
N ARG A 117 6.56 -3.58 13.85
CA ARG A 117 5.53 -3.96 12.86
C ARG A 117 4.12 -3.58 13.31
N LYS A 118 3.79 -3.76 14.59
CA LYS A 118 2.50 -3.32 15.15
C LYS A 118 2.31 -1.81 15.02
N GLU A 119 3.33 -1.04 15.33
CA GLU A 119 3.30 0.43 15.18
C GLU A 119 3.04 0.85 13.72
N ILE A 120 3.66 0.17 12.75
CA ILE A 120 3.64 0.56 11.34
C ILE A 120 2.36 0.08 10.64
N PHE A 121 1.99 -1.18 10.82
CA PHE A 121 0.90 -1.81 10.07
C PHE A 121 -0.46 -1.75 10.77
N GLY A 122 -0.49 -1.58 12.09
CA GLY A 122 -1.74 -1.62 12.87
C GLY A 122 -2.30 -3.04 12.94
N ASP A 123 -3.46 -3.26 12.30
CA ASP A 123 -4.22 -4.52 12.43
C ASP A 123 -4.09 -5.45 11.20
N CYS A 124 -3.61 -4.93 10.07
CA CYS A 124 -3.51 -5.70 8.82
C CYS A 124 -2.05 -5.86 8.43
N PHE A 125 -1.46 -6.96 8.86
CA PHE A 125 -0.05 -7.27 8.65
C PHE A 125 0.19 -7.97 7.31
N PRO A 126 1.35 -7.73 6.64
CA PRO A 126 1.78 -8.56 5.53
C PRO A 126 1.94 -10.04 5.94
N ALA A 127 1.68 -10.96 5.02
CA ALA A 127 2.11 -12.33 5.17
C ALA A 127 3.65 -12.35 5.24
N SER A 128 4.25 -12.92 6.30
CA SER A 128 5.70 -12.76 6.47
C SER A 128 6.41 -13.96 7.05
N ALA A 129 7.66 -14.13 6.63
CA ALA A 129 8.64 -15.00 7.26
C ALA A 129 9.72 -14.16 7.96
N LEU A 130 10.13 -14.59 9.15
CA LEU A 130 11.30 -14.08 9.87
C LEU A 130 12.36 -15.16 9.89
N ILE A 131 13.54 -14.87 9.35
CA ILE A 131 14.63 -15.82 9.16
C ILE A 131 15.88 -15.27 9.81
N THR A 132 16.53 -16.07 10.66
CA THR A 132 17.85 -15.74 11.19
C THR A 132 18.92 -16.25 10.24
N VAL A 133 19.87 -15.38 9.88
CA VAL A 133 20.98 -15.66 8.98
C VAL A 133 22.31 -15.41 9.68
N THR A 134 23.37 -16.00 9.17
CA THR A 134 24.73 -15.86 9.72
C THR A 134 25.37 -14.49 9.44
N GLY A 135 24.85 -13.76 8.46
CA GLY A 135 25.31 -12.43 8.09
C GLY A 135 24.54 -11.88 6.89
N LEU A 136 24.66 -10.60 6.67
CA LEU A 136 24.11 -9.86 5.52
C LEU A 136 25.27 -9.37 4.61
N ALA A 137 24.92 -8.75 3.48
CA ALA A 137 25.87 -8.40 2.43
C ALA A 137 27.01 -7.46 2.87
N ARG A 138 26.87 -6.74 3.97
CA ARG A 138 27.90 -5.82 4.50
C ARG A 138 27.98 -5.91 6.02
N SER A 139 29.16 -5.64 6.55
CA SER A 139 29.41 -5.55 8.01
C SER A 139 28.54 -4.44 8.62
N GLY A 140 28.08 -4.65 9.85
CA GLY A 140 27.24 -3.70 10.60
C GLY A 140 25.75 -3.76 10.26
N LEU A 141 25.34 -4.48 9.20
CA LEU A 141 23.93 -4.70 8.92
C LEU A 141 23.36 -5.76 9.86
N LEU A 142 22.20 -5.44 10.46
CA LEU A 142 21.52 -6.29 11.45
C LEU A 142 20.20 -6.87 10.93
N ILE A 143 19.64 -6.25 9.90
CA ILE A 143 18.34 -6.59 9.33
C ILE A 143 18.28 -6.22 7.85
N GLU A 144 17.60 -7.05 7.06
CA GLU A 144 17.22 -6.80 5.67
C GLU A 144 15.78 -7.21 5.45
N ILE A 145 15.02 -6.45 4.67
CA ILE A 145 13.62 -6.76 4.34
C ILE A 145 13.42 -6.64 2.83
N GLN A 146 12.83 -7.68 2.25
CA GLN A 146 12.28 -7.68 0.89
C GLN A 146 10.80 -8.02 0.91
N GLY A 147 10.07 -7.76 -0.17
CA GLY A 147 8.66 -8.12 -0.21
C GLY A 147 7.95 -7.75 -1.50
N ILE A 148 6.63 -7.84 -1.44
CA ILE A 148 5.74 -7.49 -2.54
C ILE A 148 4.69 -6.54 -2.01
N ALA A 149 4.40 -5.49 -2.75
CA ALA A 149 3.23 -4.64 -2.56
C ALA A 149 2.27 -4.82 -3.74
N VAL A 150 0.98 -4.65 -3.47
CA VAL A 150 -0.04 -4.55 -4.51
C VAL A 150 -0.63 -3.16 -4.44
N ILE A 151 -0.51 -2.41 -5.53
CA ILE A 151 -0.90 -1.01 -5.63
C ILE A 151 -2.06 -0.86 -6.60
N GLU A 152 -2.86 0.20 -6.45
CA GLU A 152 -3.97 0.45 -7.38
C GLU A 152 -3.46 0.57 -8.81
N GLY A 153 -4.14 -0.12 -9.73
CA GLY A 153 -3.90 0.05 -11.16
C GLY A 153 -4.49 1.40 -11.62
N LYS A 154 -3.66 2.29 -12.14
CA LYS A 154 -4.15 3.44 -12.90
C LYS A 154 -4.56 2.99 -14.28
#